data_cb7285cfd7fb899dcc9a22f5e28c0dc7
#
_entry.id   cb7285cfd7fb899dcc9a22f5e28c0dc7
#
_cell.length_a   1.000
_cell.length_b   1.000
_cell.length_c   1.000
_cell.angle_alpha   90.00
_cell.angle_beta   90.00
_cell.angle_gamma   90.00
#
_symmetry.space_group_name_H-M   'P 1'
#
loop_
_entity.id
_entity.type
_entity.pdbx_description
1 polymer ?
#
loop_
_entity_poly.entity_id
_entity_poly.type
_entity_poly.pdbx_seq_one_letter_code
_entity_poly.pdbx_strand_id
1 'polypeptide(L)'
;MLKSEELINKVKNYNKFLNPETLSKAYDFALKAHEKQKRDEGSPYNIHPIAVANILTELKLDSATIATGLLHDTIEDTHATYNTIEAEFGKEVADLVDGVTKISEFENQAISNSKAENFRKLILATSKDIRVLLVKLADRLHNMRTIKVVDKEKQIRKAKETMEIYAPLADRMGMHRIRDELEDLSFEVLNEDARKLIKDRLDKIKENNLINFNNISDEFFEILKNKNIEPKIVGREKTPFSIWRKIQKKRTSLEQITDIIGFRIILDNIDDCYKALGIFHNKWNCIPGKFKDYISSPKINKYQSLHTAIIGPNKRPIEIQLRTKQMHEFAERGIASHWKYKSSEKFNSLTWKEYDWLADLVEIIDKNENPDDSYEYTKLQMFQENAFCFTPKGSIIKLPKNATPIDFAYAVHTQIGDAAVGCEINGNESALQSILRNGDVVKIITSKKASPSLHWLTSTKTGKARAAIRRYWQYRENSKPIKEKRYNTTLWISLPDEPGKMGDVTTMIGENFVNISSVEMVEKLNGRINFKFNLIIHDLKNFTKLISELKQKEYKFKIIRHKNKKYAFFKKLFSSFKKNYCFVRWTLCFVIWTTFTFLCTVRKITKLS
;
A
#
# COMPACT_ATOMS: atom_id res chain seq x y z
N MET A 1 6.68 -0.22 -35.60
CA MET A 1 7.37 0.76 -34.73
C MET A 1 6.84 2.14 -35.06
N LEU A 2 6.38 2.91 -34.09
CA LEU A 2 5.85 4.26 -34.31
C LEU A 2 6.98 5.17 -34.79
N LYS A 3 6.80 5.88 -35.91
CA LYS A 3 7.81 6.80 -36.43
C LYS A 3 7.75 8.14 -35.71
N SER A 4 8.86 8.91 -35.73
CA SER A 4 8.95 10.24 -35.09
C SER A 4 7.81 11.17 -35.52
N GLU A 5 7.54 11.24 -36.81
CA GLU A 5 6.46 12.06 -37.39
C GLU A 5 5.07 11.65 -36.86
N GLU A 6 4.80 10.36 -36.75
CA GLU A 6 3.52 9.85 -36.22
C GLU A 6 3.34 10.21 -34.74
N LEU A 7 4.42 10.12 -33.94
CA LEU A 7 4.42 10.53 -32.54
C LEU A 7 4.13 12.03 -32.42
N ILE A 8 4.86 12.86 -33.18
CA ILE A 8 4.68 14.30 -33.21
C ILE A 8 3.25 14.68 -33.62
N ASN A 9 2.71 14.04 -34.66
CA ASN A 9 1.34 14.31 -35.12
C ASN A 9 0.29 13.94 -34.06
N LYS A 10 0.47 12.82 -33.35
CA LYS A 10 -0.39 12.49 -32.22
C LYS A 10 -0.36 13.54 -31.13
N VAL A 11 0.82 14.10 -30.79
CA VAL A 11 0.97 15.13 -29.76
C VAL A 11 0.38 16.47 -30.23
N LYS A 12 0.57 16.85 -31.51
CA LYS A 12 -0.04 18.06 -32.11
C LYS A 12 -1.57 18.11 -31.96
N ASN A 13 -2.23 16.96 -32.03
CA ASN A 13 -3.68 16.88 -31.93
C ASN A 13 -4.26 17.37 -30.59
N TYR A 14 -3.45 17.41 -29.53
CA TYR A 14 -3.94 17.82 -28.20
C TYR A 14 -3.08 18.89 -27.52
N ASN A 15 -1.80 19.03 -27.88
CA ASN A 15 -0.87 19.99 -27.30
C ASN A 15 -0.55 21.11 -28.31
N LYS A 16 -1.14 22.30 -28.09
CA LYS A 16 -0.92 23.48 -28.93
C LYS A 16 0.47 24.11 -28.71
N PHE A 17 1.14 23.80 -27.61
CA PHE A 17 2.45 24.33 -27.21
C PHE A 17 3.58 23.31 -27.47
N LEU A 18 3.32 22.37 -28.38
CA LEU A 18 4.32 21.38 -28.75
C LEU A 18 5.55 22.07 -29.36
N ASN A 19 6.72 21.68 -28.87
CA ASN A 19 7.97 21.87 -29.59
C ASN A 19 8.30 20.58 -30.39
N PRO A 20 8.03 20.54 -31.71
CA PRO A 20 8.24 19.34 -32.51
C PRO A 20 9.71 18.96 -32.62
N GLU A 21 10.61 19.97 -32.66
CA GLU A 21 12.06 19.77 -32.81
C GLU A 21 12.64 19.04 -31.60
N THR A 22 12.23 19.43 -30.40
CA THR A 22 12.68 18.76 -29.17
C THR A 22 12.25 17.28 -29.12
N LEU A 23 11.02 16.97 -29.55
CA LEU A 23 10.57 15.58 -29.61
C LEU A 23 11.26 14.77 -30.69
N SER A 24 11.47 15.34 -31.90
CA SER A 24 12.23 14.69 -32.96
C SER A 24 13.66 14.41 -32.51
N LYS A 25 14.30 15.43 -31.93
CA LYS A 25 15.67 15.31 -31.39
C LYS A 25 15.77 14.24 -30.31
N ALA A 26 14.80 14.18 -29.37
CA ALA A 26 14.77 13.15 -28.33
C ALA A 26 14.57 11.74 -28.90
N TYR A 27 13.73 11.62 -29.92
CA TYR A 27 13.51 10.36 -30.63
C TYR A 27 14.80 9.87 -31.31
N ASP A 28 15.48 10.74 -32.07
CA ASP A 28 16.72 10.41 -32.79
C ASP A 28 17.87 10.12 -31.83
N PHE A 29 17.94 10.87 -30.72
CA PHE A 29 18.93 10.63 -29.66
C PHE A 29 18.74 9.25 -29.03
N ALA A 30 17.50 8.89 -28.65
CA ALA A 30 17.19 7.57 -28.10
C ALA A 30 17.53 6.43 -29.07
N LEU A 31 17.19 6.59 -30.35
CA LEU A 31 17.57 5.61 -31.40
C LEU A 31 19.07 5.40 -31.45
N LYS A 32 19.84 6.48 -31.49
CA LYS A 32 21.31 6.44 -31.61
C LYS A 32 21.96 5.87 -30.35
N ALA A 33 21.46 6.27 -29.16
CA ALA A 33 21.99 5.82 -27.87
C ALA A 33 21.84 4.30 -27.69
N HIS A 34 20.72 3.73 -28.13
CA HIS A 34 20.40 2.31 -27.98
C HIS A 34 20.61 1.47 -29.28
N GLU A 35 21.32 2.01 -30.29
CA GLU A 35 21.47 1.37 -31.60
C GLU A 35 22.01 -0.06 -31.54
N LYS A 36 22.97 -0.29 -30.64
CA LYS A 36 23.65 -1.60 -30.50
C LYS A 36 23.02 -2.54 -29.50
N GLN A 37 22.01 -2.05 -28.77
CA GLN A 37 21.39 -2.82 -27.70
C GLN A 37 20.20 -3.65 -28.19
N LYS A 38 20.05 -4.83 -27.60
CA LYS A 38 18.93 -5.75 -27.86
C LYS A 38 18.26 -6.13 -26.56
N ARG A 39 16.97 -6.40 -26.62
CA ARG A 39 16.19 -6.96 -25.51
C ARG A 39 16.45 -8.46 -25.35
N ASP A 40 16.01 -9.06 -24.23
CA ASP A 40 16.13 -10.49 -23.94
C ASP A 40 15.56 -11.38 -25.07
N GLU A 41 14.61 -10.89 -25.86
CA GLU A 41 13.99 -11.54 -27.03
C GLU A 41 14.76 -11.34 -28.34
N GLY A 42 15.86 -10.60 -28.31
CA GLY A 42 16.67 -10.29 -29.51
C GLY A 42 16.15 -9.12 -30.38
N SER A 43 14.99 -8.52 -30.02
CA SER A 43 14.49 -7.32 -30.72
C SER A 43 15.32 -6.07 -30.35
N PRO A 44 15.37 -5.05 -31.25
CA PRO A 44 16.06 -3.80 -30.94
C PRO A 44 15.52 -3.13 -29.66
N TYR A 45 16.42 -2.65 -28.80
CA TYR A 45 16.05 -2.04 -27.52
C TYR A 45 15.16 -0.80 -27.66
N ASN A 46 15.37 -0.01 -28.70
CA ASN A 46 14.66 1.24 -28.99
C ASN A 46 13.13 1.09 -29.14
N ILE A 47 12.60 -0.12 -29.33
CA ILE A 47 11.15 -0.38 -29.33
C ILE A 47 10.55 0.00 -27.97
N HIS A 48 11.28 -0.21 -26.87
CA HIS A 48 10.82 0.07 -25.52
C HIS A 48 10.57 1.56 -25.25
N PRO A 49 11.56 2.47 -25.36
CA PRO A 49 11.35 3.87 -25.08
C PRO A 49 10.30 4.51 -26.00
N ILE A 50 10.19 4.07 -27.26
CA ILE A 50 9.14 4.53 -28.17
C ILE A 50 7.76 4.09 -27.71
N ALA A 51 7.61 2.85 -27.24
CA ALA A 51 6.36 2.35 -26.70
C ALA A 51 5.96 3.09 -25.39
N VAL A 52 6.93 3.37 -24.51
CA VAL A 52 6.71 4.18 -23.31
C VAL A 52 6.24 5.59 -23.69
N ALA A 53 6.90 6.27 -24.62
CA ALA A 53 6.48 7.57 -25.13
C ALA A 53 5.07 7.54 -25.74
N ASN A 54 4.71 6.47 -26.47
CA ASN A 54 3.36 6.30 -27.01
C ASN A 54 2.31 6.18 -25.88
N ILE A 55 2.58 5.43 -24.81
CA ILE A 55 1.69 5.33 -23.65
C ILE A 55 1.49 6.71 -23.01
N LEU A 56 2.56 7.49 -22.84
CA LEU A 56 2.49 8.86 -22.31
C LEU A 56 1.70 9.80 -23.23
N THR A 57 1.79 9.61 -24.55
CA THR A 57 0.99 10.34 -25.54
C THR A 57 -0.51 10.00 -25.43
N GLU A 58 -0.87 8.75 -25.18
CA GLU A 58 -2.27 8.34 -24.92
C GLU A 58 -2.82 9.01 -23.65
N LEU A 59 -1.97 9.28 -22.68
CA LEU A 59 -2.31 10.04 -21.46
C LEU A 59 -2.41 11.55 -21.73
N LYS A 60 -2.01 12.03 -22.92
CA LYS A 60 -1.99 13.44 -23.33
C LYS A 60 -1.09 14.33 -22.47
N LEU A 61 0.09 13.85 -22.14
CA LEU A 61 1.07 14.59 -21.33
C LEU A 61 1.84 15.62 -22.16
N ASP A 62 2.59 16.47 -21.45
CA ASP A 62 3.43 17.52 -22.03
C ASP A 62 4.64 16.97 -22.79
N SER A 63 5.27 17.84 -23.58
CA SER A 63 6.42 17.49 -24.41
C SER A 63 7.64 17.03 -23.61
N ALA A 64 7.88 17.64 -22.44
CA ALA A 64 9.00 17.30 -21.56
C ALA A 64 8.83 15.87 -21.00
N THR A 65 7.61 15.53 -20.57
CA THR A 65 7.31 14.18 -20.06
C THR A 65 7.42 13.11 -21.17
N ILE A 66 6.99 13.42 -22.41
CA ILE A 66 7.10 12.49 -23.53
C ILE A 66 8.57 12.32 -23.95
N ALA A 67 9.34 13.42 -24.01
CA ALA A 67 10.77 13.37 -24.24
C ALA A 67 11.50 12.55 -23.16
N THR A 68 11.12 12.73 -21.89
CA THR A 68 11.62 11.90 -20.78
C THR A 68 11.30 10.42 -21.01
N GLY A 69 10.11 10.08 -21.51
CA GLY A 69 9.76 8.69 -21.85
C GLY A 69 10.63 8.09 -22.97
N LEU A 70 11.09 8.91 -23.93
CA LEU A 70 12.06 8.49 -24.95
C LEU A 70 13.47 8.29 -24.36
N LEU A 71 13.85 9.10 -23.38
CA LEU A 71 15.22 9.21 -22.86
C LEU A 71 15.44 8.49 -21.51
N HIS A 72 14.42 7.87 -20.92
CA HIS A 72 14.44 7.45 -19.51
C HIS A 72 15.52 6.41 -19.16
N ASP A 73 15.89 5.54 -20.11
CA ASP A 73 16.93 4.52 -19.91
C ASP A 73 18.30 4.97 -20.44
N THR A 74 18.41 6.16 -21.07
CA THR A 74 19.67 6.57 -21.71
C THR A 74 20.80 6.81 -20.71
N ILE A 75 20.52 7.35 -19.51
CA ILE A 75 21.55 7.57 -18.49
C ILE A 75 21.94 6.23 -17.83
N GLU A 76 20.99 5.31 -17.64
CA GLU A 76 21.22 4.02 -17.00
C GLU A 76 21.99 3.05 -17.92
N ASP A 77 21.56 2.93 -19.16
CA ASP A 77 21.98 1.85 -20.06
C ASP A 77 22.96 2.28 -21.15
N THR A 78 23.33 3.58 -21.23
CA THR A 78 24.23 4.10 -22.26
C THR A 78 25.33 5.01 -21.69
N HIS A 79 26.13 5.64 -22.55
CA HIS A 79 27.15 6.61 -22.14
C HIS A 79 26.60 8.03 -21.92
N ALA A 80 25.29 8.25 -22.04
CA ALA A 80 24.69 9.55 -21.80
C ALA A 80 24.78 9.92 -20.32
N THR A 81 25.09 11.18 -20.02
CA THR A 81 25.17 11.72 -18.67
C THR A 81 24.07 12.75 -18.45
N TYR A 82 23.80 13.08 -17.18
CA TYR A 82 22.89 14.18 -16.83
C TYR A 82 23.25 15.46 -17.59
N ASN A 83 24.53 15.84 -17.63
CA ASN A 83 25.00 17.05 -18.30
C ASN A 83 24.77 16.99 -19.82
N THR A 84 24.89 15.82 -20.44
CA THR A 84 24.59 15.63 -21.86
C THR A 84 23.09 15.87 -22.14
N ILE A 85 22.21 15.30 -21.31
CA ILE A 85 20.76 15.48 -21.45
C ILE A 85 20.37 16.94 -21.17
N GLU A 86 20.97 17.58 -20.15
CA GLU A 86 20.70 18.99 -19.83
C GLU A 86 21.11 19.92 -20.98
N ALA A 87 22.29 19.72 -21.58
CA ALA A 87 22.76 20.52 -22.69
C ALA A 87 21.88 20.38 -23.95
N GLU A 88 21.36 19.17 -24.22
CA GLU A 88 20.60 18.85 -25.44
C GLU A 88 19.11 19.17 -25.31
N PHE A 89 18.49 18.96 -24.13
CA PHE A 89 17.04 18.99 -23.93
C PHE A 89 16.60 19.95 -22.81
N GLY A 90 17.54 20.57 -22.12
CA GLY A 90 17.30 21.50 -21.02
C GLY A 90 17.13 20.82 -19.67
N LYS A 91 17.22 21.62 -18.62
CA LYS A 91 17.24 21.18 -17.22
C LYS A 91 15.99 20.40 -16.83
N GLU A 92 14.81 20.81 -17.29
CA GLU A 92 13.53 20.16 -16.95
C GLU A 92 13.53 18.68 -17.36
N VAL A 93 13.93 18.39 -18.61
CA VAL A 93 14.00 17.02 -19.11
C VAL A 93 15.10 16.24 -18.38
N ALA A 94 16.26 16.86 -18.15
CA ALA A 94 17.37 16.22 -17.43
C ALA A 94 16.99 15.83 -16.00
N ASP A 95 16.32 16.71 -15.25
CA ASP A 95 15.84 16.45 -13.88
C ASP A 95 14.81 15.30 -13.85
N LEU A 96 13.93 15.23 -14.84
CA LEU A 96 12.96 14.14 -14.95
C LEU A 96 13.63 12.80 -15.29
N VAL A 97 14.55 12.78 -16.23
CA VAL A 97 15.30 11.56 -16.62
C VAL A 97 16.13 11.06 -15.44
N ASP A 98 16.87 11.94 -14.75
CA ASP A 98 17.64 11.61 -13.55
C ASP A 98 16.73 11.04 -12.44
N GLY A 99 15.54 11.62 -12.26
CA GLY A 99 14.54 11.13 -11.30
C GLY A 99 14.08 9.71 -11.60
N VAL A 100 13.85 9.38 -12.88
CA VAL A 100 13.45 8.02 -13.31
C VAL A 100 14.61 7.04 -13.17
N THR A 101 15.83 7.43 -13.62
CA THR A 101 17.05 6.61 -13.53
C THR A 101 17.34 6.20 -12.08
N LYS A 102 17.28 7.15 -11.14
CA LYS A 102 17.49 6.85 -9.72
C LYS A 102 16.53 5.81 -9.16
N ILE A 103 15.27 5.81 -9.62
CA ILE A 103 14.30 4.77 -9.21
C ILE A 103 14.70 3.42 -9.79
N SER A 104 15.10 3.36 -11.07
CA SER A 104 15.49 2.13 -11.76
C SER A 104 16.75 1.50 -11.15
N GLU A 105 17.77 2.29 -10.85
CA GLU A 105 19.00 1.83 -10.19
C GLU A 105 18.70 1.13 -8.86
N PHE A 106 17.73 1.66 -8.08
CA PHE A 106 17.32 1.05 -6.82
C PHE A 106 16.54 -0.25 -7.01
N GLU A 107 15.72 -0.36 -8.06
CA GLU A 107 15.04 -1.61 -8.40
C GLU A 107 16.04 -2.72 -8.76
N ASN A 108 17.13 -2.38 -9.45
CA ASN A 108 18.18 -3.32 -9.85
C ASN A 108 19.09 -3.75 -8.68
N GLN A 109 19.31 -2.89 -7.69
CA GLN A 109 20.05 -3.19 -6.45
C GLN A 109 19.26 -4.03 -5.43
N ALA A 110 18.04 -4.44 -5.75
CA ALA A 110 17.11 -5.14 -4.84
C ALA A 110 17.60 -6.52 -4.33
N ILE A 111 18.75 -7.00 -4.77
CA ILE A 111 19.40 -8.20 -4.21
C ILE A 111 19.99 -7.92 -2.81
N SER A 112 20.30 -6.66 -2.47
CA SER A 112 20.90 -6.27 -1.19
C SER A 112 20.04 -5.36 -0.30
N ASN A 113 19.03 -4.65 -0.87
CA ASN A 113 18.22 -3.69 -0.14
C ASN A 113 16.79 -4.16 0.05
N SER A 114 16.17 -3.80 1.19
CA SER A 114 14.77 -4.17 1.46
C SER A 114 13.81 -3.50 0.44
N LYS A 115 12.69 -4.17 0.10
CA LYS A 115 11.60 -3.61 -0.73
C LYS A 115 11.12 -2.24 -0.20
N ALA A 116 11.25 -2.06 1.10
CA ALA A 116 10.90 -0.85 1.82
C ALA A 116 11.75 0.35 1.41
N GLU A 117 13.04 0.17 1.24
CA GLU A 117 13.95 1.26 0.84
C GLU A 117 13.69 1.70 -0.60
N ASN A 118 13.45 0.76 -1.52
CA ASN A 118 13.12 1.07 -2.91
C ASN A 118 11.79 1.84 -3.02
N PHE A 119 10.80 1.43 -2.25
CA PHE A 119 9.52 2.12 -2.18
C PHE A 119 9.67 3.54 -1.59
N ARG A 120 10.46 3.71 -0.53
CA ARG A 120 10.77 5.02 0.06
C ARG A 120 11.36 5.97 -0.99
N LYS A 121 12.34 5.51 -1.75
CA LYS A 121 13.01 6.29 -2.78
C LYS A 121 12.06 6.66 -3.94
N LEU A 122 11.20 5.71 -4.34
CA LEU A 122 10.14 5.97 -5.33
C LEU A 122 9.22 7.13 -4.89
N ILE A 123 8.75 7.11 -3.66
CA ILE A 123 7.86 8.17 -3.13
C ILE A 123 8.61 9.50 -3.02
N LEU A 124 9.87 9.51 -2.56
CA LEU A 124 10.68 10.72 -2.45
C LEU A 124 11.02 11.32 -3.83
N ALA A 125 11.33 10.51 -4.84
CA ALA A 125 11.52 10.99 -6.21
C ALA A 125 10.22 11.57 -6.78
N THR A 126 9.09 10.87 -6.58
CA THR A 126 7.75 11.34 -6.98
C THR A 126 7.36 12.65 -6.29
N SER A 127 7.80 12.87 -5.06
CA SER A 127 7.49 14.10 -4.33
C SER A 127 8.18 15.34 -4.91
N LYS A 128 9.28 15.17 -5.66
CA LYS A 128 9.94 16.28 -6.37
C LYS A 128 9.16 16.68 -7.62
N ASP A 129 8.81 15.69 -8.44
CA ASP A 129 7.97 15.88 -9.62
C ASP A 129 7.15 14.61 -9.90
N ILE A 130 5.85 14.75 -9.90
CA ILE A 130 4.92 13.62 -10.08
C ILE A 130 5.01 13.00 -11.48
N ARG A 131 5.56 13.71 -12.47
CA ARG A 131 5.79 13.21 -13.83
C ARG A 131 6.76 12.03 -13.85
N VAL A 132 7.72 12.00 -12.92
CA VAL A 132 8.63 10.85 -12.73
C VAL A 132 7.84 9.56 -12.51
N LEU A 133 6.79 9.59 -11.67
CA LEU A 133 5.93 8.43 -11.46
C LEU A 133 5.09 8.08 -12.69
N LEU A 134 4.61 9.09 -13.45
CA LEU A 134 3.87 8.84 -14.70
C LEU A 134 4.72 8.12 -15.74
N VAL A 135 5.97 8.54 -15.92
CA VAL A 135 6.93 7.84 -16.81
C VAL A 135 7.19 6.44 -16.30
N LYS A 136 7.42 6.26 -15.00
CA LYS A 136 7.68 4.94 -14.41
C LYS A 136 6.48 3.99 -14.49
N LEU A 137 5.24 4.51 -14.40
CA LEU A 137 4.02 3.70 -14.63
C LEU A 137 3.90 3.27 -16.11
N ALA A 138 4.25 4.15 -17.06
CA ALA A 138 4.25 3.81 -18.48
C ALA A 138 5.34 2.78 -18.82
N ASP A 139 6.53 2.93 -18.26
CA ASP A 139 7.63 1.95 -18.34
C ASP A 139 7.17 0.59 -17.77
N ARG A 140 6.66 0.57 -16.55
CA ARG A 140 6.17 -0.65 -15.92
C ARG A 140 5.06 -1.32 -16.73
N LEU A 141 4.15 -0.55 -17.30
CA LEU A 141 3.08 -1.08 -18.14
C LEU A 141 3.63 -1.76 -19.40
N HIS A 142 4.59 -1.12 -20.08
CA HIS A 142 5.22 -1.72 -21.25
C HIS A 142 6.01 -2.98 -20.87
N ASN A 143 6.76 -2.95 -19.77
CA ASN A 143 7.48 -4.11 -19.26
C ASN A 143 6.54 -5.27 -18.91
N MET A 144 5.35 -5.00 -18.37
CA MET A 144 4.35 -6.03 -18.09
C MET A 144 3.70 -6.59 -19.36
N ARG A 145 3.50 -5.76 -20.40
CA ARG A 145 3.00 -6.22 -21.73
C ARG A 145 3.98 -7.20 -22.41
N THR A 146 5.27 -7.05 -22.14
CA THR A 146 6.35 -7.88 -22.73
C THR A 146 6.92 -8.90 -21.73
N ILE A 147 6.28 -9.13 -20.58
CA ILE A 147 6.83 -9.92 -19.46
C ILE A 147 7.12 -11.40 -19.81
N LYS A 148 6.45 -11.95 -20.83
CA LYS A 148 6.52 -13.38 -21.17
C LYS A 148 7.89 -13.82 -21.69
N VAL A 149 8.74 -12.88 -22.06
CA VAL A 149 10.05 -13.13 -22.66
C VAL A 149 11.14 -13.41 -21.62
N VAL A 150 10.98 -12.87 -20.41
CA VAL A 150 11.96 -13.05 -19.32
C VAL A 150 11.73 -14.35 -18.54
N ASP A 151 12.74 -14.77 -17.77
CA ASP A 151 12.68 -15.97 -16.94
C ASP A 151 11.48 -15.98 -15.98
N LYS A 152 10.94 -17.17 -15.72
CA LYS A 152 9.71 -17.32 -14.90
C LYS A 152 9.85 -16.73 -13.49
N GLU A 153 11.00 -16.86 -12.86
CA GLU A 153 11.25 -16.27 -11.53
C GLU A 153 11.20 -14.74 -11.57
N LYS A 154 11.81 -14.14 -12.61
CA LYS A 154 11.80 -12.69 -12.85
C LYS A 154 10.38 -12.21 -13.19
N GLN A 155 9.60 -13.00 -13.96
CA GLN A 155 8.18 -12.72 -14.24
C GLN A 155 7.40 -12.63 -12.93
N ILE A 156 7.47 -13.65 -12.06
CA ILE A 156 6.74 -13.72 -10.79
C ILE A 156 7.13 -12.56 -9.86
N ARG A 157 8.41 -12.25 -9.77
CA ARG A 157 8.90 -11.13 -8.95
C ARG A 157 8.34 -9.80 -9.41
N LYS A 158 8.45 -9.50 -10.73
CA LYS A 158 7.93 -8.25 -11.32
C LYS A 158 6.41 -8.16 -11.22
N ALA A 159 5.68 -9.26 -11.41
CA ALA A 159 4.23 -9.29 -11.28
C ALA A 159 3.77 -9.01 -9.83
N LYS A 160 4.43 -9.61 -8.83
CA LYS A 160 4.16 -9.34 -7.41
C LYS A 160 4.41 -7.88 -7.05
N GLU A 161 5.55 -7.33 -7.46
CA GLU A 161 5.89 -5.93 -7.24
C GLU A 161 4.87 -4.99 -7.90
N THR A 162 4.46 -5.28 -9.12
CA THR A 162 3.44 -4.53 -9.84
C THR A 162 2.11 -4.52 -9.09
N MET A 163 1.67 -5.66 -8.58
CA MET A 163 0.43 -5.77 -7.78
C MET A 163 0.53 -5.06 -6.42
N GLU A 164 1.70 -5.09 -5.78
CA GLU A 164 1.90 -4.54 -4.44
C GLU A 164 2.17 -3.04 -4.44
N ILE A 165 2.77 -2.48 -5.50
CA ILE A 165 3.24 -1.09 -5.54
C ILE A 165 2.60 -0.31 -6.69
N TYR A 166 2.81 -0.72 -7.94
CA TYR A 166 2.48 0.11 -9.10
C TYR A 166 0.98 0.21 -9.40
N ALA A 167 0.25 -0.90 -9.31
CA ALA A 167 -1.20 -0.88 -9.52
C ALA A 167 -1.94 -0.04 -8.46
N PRO A 168 -1.63 -0.12 -7.16
CA PRO A 168 -2.16 0.78 -6.15
C PRO A 168 -1.81 2.25 -6.36
N LEU A 169 -0.59 2.57 -6.80
CA LEU A 169 -0.18 3.93 -7.13
C LEU A 169 -0.99 4.48 -8.30
N ALA A 170 -1.17 3.68 -9.37
CA ALA A 170 -2.01 4.05 -10.50
C ALA A 170 -3.47 4.30 -10.07
N ASP A 171 -4.02 3.50 -9.15
CA ASP A 171 -5.35 3.71 -8.58
C ASP A 171 -5.45 5.03 -7.80
N ARG A 172 -4.44 5.34 -6.97
CA ARG A 172 -4.37 6.60 -6.23
C ARG A 172 -4.28 7.83 -7.13
N MET A 173 -3.60 7.69 -8.25
CA MET A 173 -3.53 8.73 -9.28
C MET A 173 -4.80 8.81 -10.15
N GLY A 174 -5.81 7.98 -9.90
CA GLY A 174 -7.05 7.94 -10.69
C GLY A 174 -6.89 7.31 -12.07
N MET A 175 -5.73 6.69 -12.37
CA MET A 175 -5.39 6.11 -13.67
C MET A 175 -5.96 4.68 -13.78
N HIS A 176 -7.29 4.57 -13.75
CA HIS A 176 -7.96 3.27 -13.64
C HIS A 176 -7.67 2.33 -14.82
N ARG A 177 -7.46 2.86 -16.02
CA ARG A 177 -7.12 2.04 -17.19
C ARG A 177 -5.75 1.36 -17.01
N ILE A 178 -4.74 2.11 -16.57
CA ILE A 178 -3.39 1.58 -16.31
C ILE A 178 -3.43 0.59 -15.17
N ARG A 179 -4.12 0.90 -14.06
CA ARG A 179 -4.31 -0.02 -12.94
C ARG A 179 -4.93 -1.33 -13.39
N ASP A 180 -6.08 -1.26 -14.07
CA ASP A 180 -6.83 -2.45 -14.50
C ASP A 180 -5.98 -3.35 -15.41
N GLU A 181 -5.16 -2.76 -16.30
CA GLU A 181 -4.26 -3.49 -17.19
C GLU A 181 -3.06 -4.08 -16.43
N LEU A 182 -2.42 -3.32 -15.53
CA LEU A 182 -1.33 -3.82 -14.68
C LEU A 182 -1.79 -4.98 -13.79
N GLU A 183 -2.96 -4.85 -13.17
CA GLU A 183 -3.56 -5.93 -12.36
C GLU A 183 -3.81 -7.19 -13.19
N ASP A 184 -4.36 -7.07 -14.39
CA ASP A 184 -4.71 -8.22 -15.23
C ASP A 184 -3.49 -8.91 -15.83
N LEU A 185 -2.47 -8.15 -16.29
CA LEU A 185 -1.20 -8.69 -16.76
C LEU A 185 -0.43 -9.40 -15.63
N SER A 186 -0.45 -8.83 -14.44
CA SER A 186 0.16 -9.47 -13.27
C SER A 186 -0.59 -10.74 -12.86
N PHE A 187 -1.92 -10.73 -12.93
CA PHE A 187 -2.76 -11.89 -12.67
C PHE A 187 -2.49 -13.03 -13.65
N GLU A 188 -2.25 -12.70 -14.93
CA GLU A 188 -1.85 -13.70 -15.95
C GLU A 188 -0.59 -14.45 -15.55
N VAL A 189 0.39 -13.76 -14.96
CA VAL A 189 1.65 -14.38 -14.53
C VAL A 189 1.49 -15.17 -13.23
N LEU A 190 0.73 -14.63 -12.27
CA LEU A 190 0.65 -15.19 -10.92
C LEU A 190 -0.38 -16.31 -10.79
N ASN A 191 -1.45 -16.31 -11.60
CA ASN A 191 -2.56 -17.26 -11.54
C ASN A 191 -3.11 -17.55 -12.96
N GLU A 192 -2.24 -18.06 -13.83
CA GLU A 192 -2.51 -18.27 -15.25
C GLU A 192 -3.77 -19.11 -15.49
N ASP A 193 -3.92 -20.25 -14.80
CA ASP A 193 -5.06 -21.15 -14.94
C ASP A 193 -6.38 -20.48 -14.55
N ALA A 194 -6.40 -19.75 -13.43
CA ALA A 194 -7.60 -19.05 -12.98
C ALA A 194 -7.99 -17.94 -13.98
N ARG A 195 -7.01 -17.20 -14.50
CA ARG A 195 -7.27 -16.17 -15.52
C ARG A 195 -7.82 -16.77 -16.81
N LYS A 196 -7.22 -17.86 -17.30
CA LYS A 196 -7.67 -18.56 -18.50
C LYS A 196 -9.11 -19.05 -18.37
N LEU A 197 -9.43 -19.71 -17.26
CA LEU A 197 -10.78 -20.20 -16.98
C LEU A 197 -11.82 -19.07 -16.96
N ILE A 198 -11.49 -17.94 -16.33
CA ILE A 198 -12.39 -16.78 -16.29
C ILE A 198 -12.53 -16.17 -17.69
N LYS A 199 -11.44 -16.04 -18.45
CA LYS A 199 -11.44 -15.49 -19.80
C LYS A 199 -12.27 -16.33 -20.74
N ASP A 200 -12.06 -17.65 -20.78
CA ASP A 200 -12.82 -18.58 -21.63
C ASP A 200 -14.34 -18.50 -21.34
N ARG A 201 -14.69 -18.31 -20.06
CA ARG A 201 -16.09 -18.15 -19.68
C ARG A 201 -16.66 -16.79 -20.09
N LEU A 202 -15.87 -15.72 -19.97
CA LEU A 202 -16.26 -14.39 -20.45
C LEU A 202 -16.49 -14.37 -21.96
N ASP A 203 -15.60 -15.03 -22.73
CA ASP A 203 -15.71 -15.08 -24.17
C ASP A 203 -16.97 -15.82 -24.61
N LYS A 204 -17.32 -16.94 -23.97
CA LYS A 204 -18.62 -17.63 -24.16
C LYS A 204 -19.83 -16.75 -23.84
N ILE A 205 -19.74 -15.94 -22.76
CA ILE A 205 -20.81 -15.01 -22.41
C ILE A 205 -20.92 -13.90 -23.46
N LYS A 206 -19.80 -13.46 -24.04
CA LYS A 206 -19.77 -12.46 -25.11
C LYS A 206 -20.43 -12.98 -26.39
N GLU A 207 -20.02 -14.14 -26.86
CA GLU A 207 -20.56 -14.75 -28.06
C GLU A 207 -22.10 -14.86 -27.99
N ASN A 208 -22.61 -15.25 -26.83
CA ASN A 208 -24.06 -15.37 -26.60
C ASN A 208 -24.79 -14.02 -26.41
N ASN A 209 -24.06 -12.90 -26.19
CA ASN A 209 -24.65 -11.61 -25.81
C ASN A 209 -24.31 -10.45 -26.76
N LEU A 210 -23.44 -10.62 -27.77
CA LEU A 210 -23.05 -9.53 -28.67
C LEU A 210 -24.23 -8.83 -29.34
N ILE A 211 -25.22 -9.61 -29.80
CA ILE A 211 -26.46 -9.08 -30.41
C ILE A 211 -27.28 -8.30 -29.37
N ASN A 212 -27.34 -8.79 -28.13
CA ASN A 212 -28.07 -8.13 -27.06
C ASN A 212 -27.40 -6.83 -26.57
N PHE A 213 -26.08 -6.73 -26.68
CA PHE A 213 -25.34 -5.55 -26.23
C PHE A 213 -25.66 -4.32 -27.10
N ASN A 214 -25.61 -4.46 -28.43
CA ASN A 214 -25.92 -3.37 -29.35
C ASN A 214 -27.39 -2.95 -29.19
N ASN A 215 -28.32 -3.90 -29.14
CA ASN A 215 -29.74 -3.62 -28.95
C ASN A 215 -30.02 -2.85 -27.65
N ILE A 216 -29.35 -3.21 -26.55
CA ILE A 216 -29.50 -2.49 -25.27
C ILE A 216 -28.88 -1.08 -25.35
N SER A 217 -27.74 -0.94 -26.01
CA SER A 217 -27.11 0.35 -26.25
C SER A 217 -28.01 1.28 -27.07
N ASP A 218 -28.61 0.76 -28.14
CA ASP A 218 -29.52 1.50 -29.01
C ASP A 218 -30.80 1.87 -28.25
N GLU A 219 -31.36 0.97 -27.46
CA GLU A 219 -32.51 1.26 -26.60
C GLU A 219 -32.21 2.37 -25.58
N PHE A 220 -31.04 2.32 -24.94
CA PHE A 220 -30.61 3.36 -24.00
C PHE A 220 -30.43 4.70 -24.71
N PHE A 221 -29.87 4.69 -25.92
CA PHE A 221 -29.67 5.88 -26.72
C PHE A 221 -31.02 6.53 -27.10
N GLU A 222 -31.95 5.76 -27.65
CA GLU A 222 -33.28 6.27 -28.06
C GLU A 222 -34.08 6.82 -26.89
N ILE A 223 -34.04 6.19 -25.73
CA ILE A 223 -34.76 6.64 -24.54
C ILE A 223 -34.24 8.00 -24.07
N LEU A 224 -32.92 8.19 -24.06
CA LEU A 224 -32.31 9.45 -23.64
C LEU A 224 -32.53 10.55 -24.71
N LYS A 225 -32.40 10.22 -25.99
CA LYS A 225 -32.62 11.13 -27.11
C LYS A 225 -34.04 11.66 -27.12
N ASN A 226 -35.07 10.83 -26.86
CA ASN A 226 -36.45 11.21 -26.73
C ASN A 226 -36.74 12.20 -25.59
N LYS A 227 -35.78 12.39 -24.68
CA LYS A 227 -35.79 13.37 -23.59
C LYS A 227 -34.83 14.53 -23.80
N ASN A 228 -34.37 14.75 -25.06
CA ASN A 228 -33.39 15.77 -25.45
C ASN A 228 -32.04 15.66 -24.75
N ILE A 229 -31.59 14.42 -24.44
CA ILE A 229 -30.28 14.14 -23.89
C ILE A 229 -29.50 13.34 -24.96
N GLU A 230 -28.35 13.87 -25.40
CA GLU A 230 -27.46 13.17 -26.35
C GLU A 230 -26.35 12.40 -25.60
N PRO A 231 -26.48 11.09 -25.44
CA PRO A 231 -25.48 10.30 -24.73
C PRO A 231 -24.43 9.76 -25.69
N LYS A 232 -23.18 9.61 -25.21
CA LYS A 232 -22.22 8.68 -25.79
C LYS A 232 -22.20 7.43 -24.93
N ILE A 233 -22.69 6.31 -25.47
CA ILE A 233 -22.76 5.03 -24.75
C ILE A 233 -21.57 4.17 -25.14
N VAL A 234 -20.86 3.65 -24.13
CA VAL A 234 -19.69 2.79 -24.31
C VAL A 234 -19.85 1.57 -23.42
N GLY A 235 -19.71 0.39 -24.00
CA GLY A 235 -19.66 -0.82 -23.23
C GLY A 235 -18.44 -0.90 -22.31
N ARG A 236 -18.65 -1.44 -21.13
CA ARG A 236 -17.56 -1.72 -20.18
C ARG A 236 -17.48 -3.21 -19.90
N GLU A 237 -16.35 -3.77 -20.23
CA GLU A 237 -15.98 -5.11 -19.80
C GLU A 237 -15.14 -5.05 -18.53
N LYS A 238 -15.37 -6.01 -17.64
CA LYS A 238 -14.52 -6.17 -16.46
C LYS A 238 -13.34 -7.06 -16.80
N THR A 239 -12.17 -6.69 -16.31
CA THR A 239 -10.97 -7.52 -16.47
C THR A 239 -11.13 -8.84 -15.70
N PRO A 240 -10.53 -9.94 -16.17
CA PRO A 240 -10.52 -11.24 -15.49
C PRO A 240 -10.09 -11.10 -14.01
N PHE A 241 -9.06 -10.31 -13.72
CA PHE A 241 -8.63 -10.05 -12.34
C PHE A 241 -9.74 -9.40 -11.49
N SER A 242 -10.44 -8.39 -12.03
CA SER A 242 -11.51 -7.71 -11.28
C SER A 242 -12.66 -8.64 -10.91
N ILE A 243 -12.95 -9.63 -11.77
CA ILE A 243 -13.93 -10.68 -11.54
C ILE A 243 -13.42 -11.67 -10.50
N TRP A 244 -12.18 -12.16 -10.66
CA TRP A 244 -11.54 -13.05 -9.69
C TRP A 244 -11.53 -12.47 -8.29
N ARG A 245 -11.13 -11.20 -8.15
CA ARG A 245 -11.14 -10.48 -6.86
C ARG A 245 -12.54 -10.43 -6.22
N LYS A 246 -13.61 -10.31 -7.04
CA LYS A 246 -14.99 -10.34 -6.53
C LYS A 246 -15.39 -11.74 -6.06
N ILE A 247 -15.06 -12.79 -6.82
CA ILE A 247 -15.30 -14.18 -6.45
C ILE A 247 -14.66 -14.47 -5.08
N GLN A 248 -13.38 -14.12 -4.92
CA GLN A 248 -12.64 -14.32 -3.68
C GLN A 248 -13.25 -13.53 -2.51
N LYS A 249 -13.58 -12.24 -2.72
CA LYS A 249 -14.12 -11.37 -1.65
C LYS A 249 -15.52 -11.77 -1.21
N LYS A 250 -16.38 -12.23 -2.14
CA LYS A 250 -17.78 -12.53 -1.85
C LYS A 250 -18.04 -14.03 -1.64
N ARG A 251 -17.06 -14.89 -1.91
CA ARG A 251 -17.20 -16.35 -1.91
C ARG A 251 -18.39 -16.82 -2.76
N THR A 252 -18.58 -16.18 -3.93
CA THR A 252 -19.68 -16.45 -4.88
C THR A 252 -19.12 -17.11 -6.12
N SER A 253 -19.96 -17.90 -6.84
CA SER A 253 -19.58 -18.44 -8.14
C SER A 253 -19.60 -17.38 -9.25
N LEU A 254 -18.99 -17.67 -10.38
CA LEU A 254 -18.95 -16.75 -11.54
C LEU A 254 -20.37 -16.46 -12.07
N GLU A 255 -21.26 -17.47 -12.05
CA GLU A 255 -22.66 -17.35 -12.48
C GLU A 255 -23.48 -16.38 -11.61
N GLN A 256 -23.11 -16.22 -10.35
CA GLN A 256 -23.76 -15.30 -9.40
C GLN A 256 -23.26 -13.85 -9.52
N ILE A 257 -22.24 -13.60 -10.37
CA ILE A 257 -21.75 -12.24 -10.63
C ILE A 257 -22.68 -11.57 -11.64
N THR A 258 -23.58 -10.76 -11.13
CA THR A 258 -24.64 -10.07 -11.90
C THR A 258 -24.15 -8.87 -12.70
N ASP A 259 -22.92 -8.41 -12.49
CA ASP A 259 -22.37 -7.17 -13.03
C ASP A 259 -21.19 -7.40 -13.99
N ILE A 260 -21.28 -8.43 -14.82
CA ILE A 260 -20.29 -8.75 -15.87
C ILE A 260 -20.40 -7.74 -17.01
N ILE A 261 -21.62 -7.37 -17.40
CA ILE A 261 -21.90 -6.40 -18.45
C ILE A 261 -22.25 -5.06 -17.81
N GLY A 262 -21.58 -4.04 -18.25
CA GLY A 262 -21.85 -2.68 -17.80
C GLY A 262 -21.85 -1.70 -18.97
N PHE A 263 -22.62 -0.61 -18.82
CA PHE A 263 -22.65 0.48 -19.75
C PHE A 263 -22.13 1.74 -19.09
N ARG A 264 -21.35 2.47 -19.85
CA ARG A 264 -20.83 3.77 -19.48
C ARG A 264 -21.52 4.82 -20.35
N ILE A 265 -22.30 5.67 -19.73
CA ILE A 265 -23.08 6.71 -20.40
C ILE A 265 -22.41 8.04 -20.11
N ILE A 266 -21.88 8.66 -21.15
CA ILE A 266 -21.13 9.90 -21.09
C ILE A 266 -22.05 11.02 -21.59
N LEU A 267 -22.23 12.03 -20.76
CA LEU A 267 -23.16 13.13 -20.92
C LEU A 267 -22.43 14.49 -20.88
N ASP A 268 -23.10 15.57 -21.25
CA ASP A 268 -22.45 16.88 -21.34
C ASP A 268 -22.32 17.56 -19.97
N ASN A 269 -23.31 17.45 -19.12
CA ASN A 269 -23.38 18.17 -17.85
C ASN A 269 -23.86 17.25 -16.70
N ILE A 270 -23.74 17.73 -15.47
CA ILE A 270 -24.12 17.00 -14.26
C ILE A 270 -25.62 16.79 -14.16
N ASP A 271 -26.41 17.79 -14.53
CA ASP A 271 -27.87 17.74 -14.47
C ASP A 271 -28.41 16.61 -15.34
N ASP A 272 -27.84 16.44 -16.53
CA ASP A 272 -28.23 15.36 -17.43
C ASP A 272 -27.83 13.98 -16.87
N CYS A 273 -26.77 13.88 -16.05
CA CYS A 273 -26.44 12.63 -15.35
C CYS A 273 -27.56 12.23 -14.38
N TYR A 274 -28.09 13.19 -13.59
CA TYR A 274 -29.18 12.90 -12.66
C TYR A 274 -30.53 12.70 -13.37
N LYS A 275 -30.81 13.47 -14.44
CA LYS A 275 -32.00 13.24 -15.27
C LYS A 275 -31.99 11.85 -15.90
N ALA A 276 -30.86 11.43 -16.49
CA ALA A 276 -30.70 10.12 -17.07
C ALA A 276 -30.88 9.00 -16.04
N LEU A 277 -30.34 9.17 -14.81
CA LEU A 277 -30.58 8.25 -13.71
C LEU A 277 -32.07 8.08 -13.42
N GLY A 278 -32.80 9.19 -13.31
CA GLY A 278 -34.26 9.17 -13.08
C GLY A 278 -35.02 8.46 -14.21
N ILE A 279 -34.63 8.71 -15.48
CA ILE A 279 -35.22 8.06 -16.65
C ILE A 279 -35.03 6.53 -16.59
N PHE A 280 -33.81 6.08 -16.27
CA PHE A 280 -33.52 4.65 -16.14
C PHE A 280 -34.26 3.98 -14.99
N HIS A 281 -34.33 4.62 -13.82
CA HIS A 281 -35.04 4.08 -12.66
C HIS A 281 -36.56 4.08 -12.82
N ASN A 282 -37.10 4.99 -13.64
CA ASN A 282 -38.52 5.01 -13.99
C ASN A 282 -38.90 3.87 -14.95
N LYS A 283 -38.00 3.51 -15.88
CA LYS A 283 -38.27 2.48 -16.87
C LYS A 283 -37.95 1.08 -16.38
N TRP A 284 -36.92 0.92 -15.56
CA TRP A 284 -36.44 -0.37 -15.07
C TRP A 284 -36.25 -0.37 -13.56
N ASN A 285 -36.59 -1.46 -12.92
CA ASN A 285 -36.40 -1.64 -11.49
C ASN A 285 -34.90 -1.59 -11.13
N CYS A 286 -34.52 -0.71 -10.21
CA CYS A 286 -33.16 -0.67 -9.69
C CYS A 286 -32.91 -1.80 -8.67
N ILE A 287 -31.68 -2.32 -8.64
CA ILE A 287 -31.27 -3.33 -7.67
C ILE A 287 -30.89 -2.65 -6.35
N PRO A 288 -31.58 -2.93 -5.23
CA PRO A 288 -31.32 -2.31 -3.94
C PRO A 288 -29.86 -2.42 -3.51
N GLY A 289 -29.32 -1.34 -2.92
CA GLY A 289 -27.93 -1.31 -2.41
C GLY A 289 -26.84 -1.22 -3.49
N LYS A 290 -27.22 -1.09 -4.77
CA LYS A 290 -26.26 -0.95 -5.88
C LYS A 290 -26.09 0.49 -6.35
N PHE A 291 -26.95 1.41 -5.94
CA PHE A 291 -26.78 2.83 -6.22
C PHE A 291 -25.64 3.43 -5.40
N LYS A 292 -24.78 4.20 -6.05
CA LYS A 292 -23.71 4.99 -5.42
C LYS A 292 -23.52 6.29 -6.15
N ASP A 293 -23.57 7.36 -5.41
CA ASP A 293 -23.34 8.71 -5.92
C ASP A 293 -21.90 9.15 -5.60
N TYR A 294 -21.04 9.06 -6.60
CA TYR A 294 -19.68 9.59 -6.53
C TYR A 294 -19.54 10.96 -7.21
N ILE A 295 -20.63 11.59 -7.65
CA ILE A 295 -20.63 12.98 -8.11
C ILE A 295 -20.71 13.90 -6.91
N SER A 296 -21.69 13.68 -6.04
CA SER A 296 -21.87 14.46 -4.81
C SER A 296 -20.81 14.14 -3.76
N SER A 297 -20.32 12.89 -3.72
CA SER A 297 -19.28 12.44 -2.78
C SER A 297 -18.16 11.72 -3.52
N PRO A 298 -17.20 12.45 -4.12
CA PRO A 298 -16.11 11.88 -4.90
C PRO A 298 -15.25 10.91 -4.11
N LYS A 299 -14.68 9.90 -4.79
CA LYS A 299 -13.69 9.03 -4.16
C LYS A 299 -12.41 9.81 -3.83
N ILE A 300 -11.54 9.21 -3.01
CA ILE A 300 -10.24 9.77 -2.61
C ILE A 300 -9.39 10.18 -3.81
N ASN A 301 -9.41 9.35 -4.85
CA ASN A 301 -8.70 9.59 -6.10
C ASN A 301 -9.47 10.55 -7.04
N LYS A 302 -10.38 11.36 -6.50
CA LYS A 302 -11.22 12.34 -7.21
C LYS A 302 -12.12 11.74 -8.30
N TYR A 303 -12.30 10.41 -8.32
CA TYR A 303 -13.22 9.75 -9.25
C TYR A 303 -14.65 10.15 -8.99
N GLN A 304 -15.37 10.57 -10.05
CA GLN A 304 -16.77 10.96 -10.04
C GLN A 304 -17.58 10.16 -11.06
N SER A 305 -18.73 9.66 -10.67
CA SER A 305 -19.73 9.00 -11.53
C SER A 305 -20.95 8.60 -10.69
N LEU A 306 -22.14 8.55 -11.25
CA LEU A 306 -23.24 7.83 -10.65
C LEU A 306 -23.15 6.36 -11.06
N HIS A 307 -23.24 5.47 -10.12
CA HIS A 307 -23.29 4.02 -10.36
C HIS A 307 -24.65 3.51 -9.94
N THR A 308 -25.30 2.77 -10.82
CA THR A 308 -26.52 2.04 -10.51
C THR A 308 -26.54 0.69 -11.20
N ALA A 309 -27.39 -0.21 -10.76
CA ALA A 309 -27.67 -1.45 -11.44
C ALA A 309 -29.17 -1.61 -11.58
N ILE A 310 -29.62 -1.91 -12.79
CA ILE A 310 -31.03 -2.12 -13.13
C ILE A 310 -31.27 -3.55 -13.60
N ILE A 311 -32.51 -4.00 -13.50
CA ILE A 311 -32.98 -5.22 -14.18
C ILE A 311 -33.46 -4.76 -15.56
N GLY A 312 -32.51 -4.80 -16.52
CA GLY A 312 -32.73 -4.27 -17.87
C GLY A 312 -33.54 -5.20 -18.79
N PRO A 313 -33.49 -4.95 -20.09
CA PRO A 313 -34.07 -5.82 -21.09
C PRO A 313 -33.61 -7.26 -20.88
N ASN A 314 -34.47 -8.23 -21.17
CA ASN A 314 -34.22 -9.67 -20.95
C ASN A 314 -34.07 -10.10 -19.48
N LYS A 315 -34.58 -9.32 -18.52
CA LYS A 315 -34.54 -9.61 -17.06
C LYS A 315 -33.12 -9.85 -16.51
N ARG A 316 -32.11 -9.27 -17.14
CA ARG A 316 -30.69 -9.39 -16.72
C ARG A 316 -30.25 -8.16 -15.94
N PRO A 317 -29.46 -8.32 -14.89
CA PRO A 317 -28.81 -7.22 -14.18
C PRO A 317 -27.79 -6.50 -15.08
N ILE A 318 -27.91 -5.19 -15.19
CA ILE A 318 -27.00 -4.32 -15.97
C ILE A 318 -26.46 -3.23 -15.06
N GLU A 319 -25.13 -3.10 -14.99
CA GLU A 319 -24.48 -1.98 -14.31
C GLU A 319 -24.42 -0.77 -15.24
N ILE A 320 -24.87 0.40 -14.77
CA ILE A 320 -24.82 1.67 -15.49
C ILE A 320 -23.95 2.64 -14.73
N GLN A 321 -23.02 3.28 -15.43
CA GLN A 321 -22.18 4.37 -14.96
C GLN A 321 -22.48 5.63 -15.75
N LEU A 322 -23.01 6.67 -15.07
CA LEU A 322 -23.32 7.95 -15.66
C LEU A 322 -22.27 8.97 -15.22
N ARG A 323 -21.71 9.69 -16.17
CA ARG A 323 -20.68 10.71 -15.89
C ARG A 323 -20.55 11.70 -17.03
N THR A 324 -20.05 12.90 -16.74
CA THR A 324 -19.78 13.90 -17.77
C THR A 324 -18.53 13.55 -18.60
N LYS A 325 -18.36 14.24 -19.74
CA LYS A 325 -17.14 14.14 -20.55
C LYS A 325 -15.87 14.42 -19.74
N GLN A 326 -15.90 15.43 -18.86
CA GLN A 326 -14.76 15.77 -18.00
C GLN A 326 -14.47 14.66 -16.97
N MET A 327 -15.50 14.14 -16.30
CA MET A 327 -15.38 13.02 -15.37
C MET A 327 -14.87 11.76 -16.07
N HIS A 328 -15.26 11.57 -17.34
CA HIS A 328 -14.77 10.45 -18.15
C HIS A 328 -13.28 10.60 -18.46
N GLU A 329 -12.85 11.77 -18.92
CA GLU A 329 -11.42 12.03 -19.16
C GLU A 329 -10.59 11.83 -17.90
N PHE A 330 -11.09 12.33 -16.76
CA PHE A 330 -10.42 12.11 -15.48
C PHE A 330 -10.35 10.62 -15.08
N ALA A 331 -11.44 9.88 -15.24
CA ALA A 331 -11.48 8.46 -14.90
C ALA A 331 -10.60 7.59 -15.81
N GLU A 332 -10.31 8.01 -17.04
CA GLU A 332 -9.43 7.31 -17.98
C GLU A 332 -7.94 7.65 -17.76
N ARG A 333 -7.63 8.92 -17.48
CA ARG A 333 -6.26 9.44 -17.44
C ARG A 333 -5.80 9.84 -16.03
N GLY A 334 -6.71 9.91 -15.08
CA GLY A 334 -6.41 10.33 -13.71
C GLY A 334 -5.84 11.74 -13.68
N ILE A 335 -4.79 11.89 -12.88
CA ILE A 335 -4.05 13.15 -12.70
C ILE A 335 -3.59 13.75 -14.03
N ALA A 336 -3.23 12.93 -15.02
CA ALA A 336 -2.78 13.38 -16.32
C ALA A 336 -3.83 14.26 -17.06
N SER A 337 -5.12 14.16 -16.72
CA SER A 337 -6.17 14.99 -17.32
C SER A 337 -6.08 16.48 -16.95
N HIS A 338 -5.47 16.81 -15.82
CA HIS A 338 -5.28 18.19 -15.36
C HIS A 338 -4.21 18.95 -16.14
N TRP A 339 -3.28 18.24 -16.81
CA TRP A 339 -2.21 18.86 -17.60
C TRP A 339 -2.69 19.70 -18.78
N LYS A 340 -3.88 19.41 -19.30
CA LYS A 340 -4.46 20.10 -20.47
C LYS A 340 -4.80 21.58 -20.21
N TYR A 341 -5.01 21.98 -18.97
CA TYR A 341 -5.54 23.31 -18.62
C TYR A 341 -4.48 24.29 -18.08
N LYS A 342 -3.28 23.84 -17.71
CA LYS A 342 -2.26 24.67 -17.04
C LYS A 342 -1.05 25.07 -17.91
N SER A 343 -1.14 24.95 -19.23
CA SER A 343 -0.04 25.21 -20.17
C SER A 343 0.31 26.70 -20.42
N SER A 344 -0.32 27.66 -19.73
CA SER A 344 -0.08 29.10 -19.91
C SER A 344 0.60 29.81 -18.74
N GLU A 345 0.78 29.18 -17.60
CA GLU A 345 1.51 29.81 -16.47
C GLU A 345 2.72 28.94 -16.09
N LYS A 346 3.84 29.59 -15.83
CA LYS A 346 5.13 29.00 -15.43
C LYS A 346 4.91 27.80 -14.50
N PHE A 347 5.35 26.65 -14.94
CA PHE A 347 5.35 25.36 -14.25
C PHE A 347 6.23 25.38 -12.99
N ASN A 348 6.07 26.42 -12.14
CA ASN A 348 6.69 26.47 -10.84
C ASN A 348 5.75 25.76 -9.85
N SER A 349 6.10 24.52 -9.57
CA SER A 349 5.58 23.74 -8.47
C SER A 349 4.07 23.39 -8.54
N LEU A 350 3.69 22.44 -9.39
CA LEU A 350 2.66 21.50 -8.95
C LEU A 350 3.26 20.76 -7.75
N THR A 351 3.25 21.44 -6.62
CA THR A 351 3.80 20.91 -5.39
C THR A 351 2.97 19.70 -5.01
N TRP A 352 3.65 18.60 -4.65
CA TRP A 352 3.08 17.44 -3.97
C TRP A 352 2.00 17.82 -2.93
N LYS A 353 1.96 19.08 -2.47
CA LYS A 353 0.92 19.68 -1.61
C LYS A 353 -0.50 19.68 -2.21
N GLU A 354 -0.66 19.60 -3.51
CA GLU A 354 -1.97 19.46 -4.16
C GLU A 354 -2.53 18.03 -4.05
N TYR A 355 -1.69 17.09 -3.63
CA TYR A 355 -2.03 15.69 -3.46
C TYR A 355 -1.86 15.26 -2.02
N ASP A 356 -2.90 15.50 -1.20
CA ASP A 356 -2.93 15.18 0.23
C ASP A 356 -2.37 13.80 0.55
N TRP A 357 -2.71 12.80 -0.29
CA TRP A 357 -2.25 11.44 -0.09
C TRP A 357 -0.73 11.27 -0.24
N LEU A 358 -0.11 12.00 -1.17
CA LEU A 358 1.34 11.96 -1.37
C LEU A 358 2.05 12.70 -0.24
N ALA A 359 1.48 13.82 0.21
CA ALA A 359 1.96 14.56 1.38
C ALA A 359 1.94 13.69 2.64
N ASP A 360 0.83 12.96 2.85
CA ASP A 360 0.71 12.02 3.97
C ASP A 360 1.78 10.91 3.91
N LEU A 361 2.07 10.38 2.70
CA LEU A 361 3.09 9.34 2.52
C LEU A 361 4.51 9.87 2.78
N VAL A 362 4.82 11.06 2.27
CA VAL A 362 6.12 11.73 2.53
C VAL A 362 6.27 11.99 4.02
N GLU A 363 5.24 12.52 4.70
CA GLU A 363 5.28 12.74 6.15
C GLU A 363 5.55 11.45 6.94
N ILE A 364 4.96 10.32 6.54
CA ILE A 364 5.21 9.02 7.16
C ILE A 364 6.67 8.58 6.95
N ILE A 365 7.19 8.78 5.74
CA ILE A 365 8.54 8.39 5.37
C ILE A 365 9.59 9.23 6.09
N ASP A 366 9.40 10.55 6.15
CA ASP A 366 10.36 11.47 6.80
C ASP A 366 10.40 11.31 8.32
N LYS A 367 9.28 10.90 8.91
CA LYS A 367 9.16 10.78 10.37
C LYS A 367 9.56 9.41 10.91
N ASN A 368 9.83 8.42 10.08
CA ASN A 368 10.22 7.08 10.50
C ASN A 368 11.65 6.75 10.05
N GLU A 369 12.50 6.42 10.99
CA GLU A 369 13.89 6.01 10.73
C GLU A 369 13.99 4.58 10.19
N ASN A 370 12.99 3.70 10.47
CA ASN A 370 12.97 2.33 10.02
C ASN A 370 12.23 2.19 8.68
N PRO A 371 12.91 1.82 7.58
CA PRO A 371 12.30 1.67 6.27
C PRO A 371 11.16 0.63 6.21
N ASP A 372 11.28 -0.50 6.91
CA ASP A 372 10.27 -1.56 6.88
C ASP A 372 8.96 -1.13 7.55
N ASP A 373 9.03 -0.40 8.65
CA ASP A 373 7.86 0.20 9.30
C ASP A 373 7.20 1.25 8.40
N SER A 374 8.00 2.10 7.74
CA SER A 374 7.51 3.09 6.79
C SER A 374 6.76 2.43 5.62
N TYR A 375 7.29 1.34 5.08
CA TYR A 375 6.67 0.57 4.00
C TYR A 375 5.31 -0.01 4.41
N GLU A 376 5.25 -0.69 5.56
CA GLU A 376 3.99 -1.26 6.08
C GLU A 376 2.93 -0.17 6.32
N TYR A 377 3.30 0.97 6.91
CA TYR A 377 2.36 2.07 7.15
C TYR A 377 1.88 2.72 5.87
N THR A 378 2.77 2.92 4.90
CA THR A 378 2.44 3.48 3.61
C THR A 378 1.53 2.53 2.83
N LYS A 379 1.80 1.23 2.86
CA LYS A 379 0.95 0.21 2.27
C LYS A 379 -0.47 0.24 2.87
N LEU A 380 -0.58 0.32 4.19
CA LEU A 380 -1.88 0.48 4.86
C LEU A 380 -2.63 1.72 4.37
N GLN A 381 -1.94 2.86 4.22
CA GLN A 381 -2.53 4.10 3.74
C GLN A 381 -3.02 3.99 2.29
N MET A 382 -2.34 3.22 1.43
CA MET A 382 -2.67 3.06 0.02
C MET A 382 -3.91 2.19 -0.25
N PHE A 383 -4.18 1.17 0.58
CA PHE A 383 -5.18 0.14 0.27
C PHE A 383 -6.56 0.35 0.91
N GLN A 384 -6.80 1.45 1.66
CA GLN A 384 -8.01 1.57 2.48
C GLN A 384 -9.12 2.41 1.83
N GLU A 385 -10.38 1.88 1.87
CA GLU A 385 -11.61 2.65 1.67
C GLU A 385 -11.78 3.63 2.85
N ASN A 386 -12.34 4.82 2.63
CA ASN A 386 -12.49 5.81 3.69
C ASN A 386 -13.87 5.82 4.34
N ALA A 387 -13.87 6.23 5.61
CA ALA A 387 -15.01 6.74 6.34
C ALA A 387 -14.78 8.24 6.66
N PHE A 388 -15.81 9.03 6.58
CA PHE A 388 -15.79 10.45 6.94
C PHE A 388 -16.45 10.60 8.30
N CYS A 389 -15.69 11.08 9.28
CA CYS A 389 -16.19 11.35 10.63
C CYS A 389 -16.10 12.86 10.90
N PHE A 390 -16.89 13.35 11.84
CA PHE A 390 -16.99 14.76 12.14
C PHE A 390 -16.42 15.07 13.53
N THR A 391 -15.76 16.20 13.66
CA THR A 391 -15.51 16.78 14.98
C THR A 391 -16.78 17.43 15.52
N PRO A 392 -16.94 17.66 16.82
CA PRO A 392 -18.08 18.40 17.38
C PRO A 392 -18.23 19.82 16.83
N LYS A 393 -17.15 20.37 16.25
CA LYS A 393 -17.15 21.70 15.59
C LYS A 393 -17.54 21.61 14.11
N GLY A 394 -17.92 20.41 13.59
CA GLY A 394 -18.33 20.22 12.20
C GLY A 394 -17.19 20.00 11.21
N SER A 395 -15.91 19.98 11.62
CA SER A 395 -14.82 19.69 10.71
C SER A 395 -14.84 18.20 10.30
N ILE A 396 -14.65 17.95 9.01
CA ILE A 396 -14.65 16.60 8.44
C ILE A 396 -13.25 15.99 8.57
N ILE A 397 -13.16 14.83 9.20
CA ILE A 397 -11.95 14.02 9.31
C ILE A 397 -12.12 12.75 8.48
N LYS A 398 -11.24 12.61 7.50
CA LYS A 398 -11.20 11.46 6.59
C LYS A 398 -10.33 10.36 7.20
N LEU A 399 -10.90 9.19 7.40
CA LEU A 399 -10.23 8.03 7.99
C LEU A 399 -10.42 6.78 7.14
N PRO A 400 -9.53 5.79 7.27
CA PRO A 400 -9.77 4.48 6.69
C PRO A 400 -11.03 3.82 7.24
N LYS A 401 -11.68 3.02 6.42
CA LYS A 401 -12.81 2.17 6.88
C LYS A 401 -12.34 1.26 8.01
N ASN A 402 -13.17 1.12 9.03
CA ASN A 402 -12.87 0.43 10.29
C ASN A 402 -11.77 1.10 11.14
N ALA A 403 -11.50 2.38 10.93
CA ALA A 403 -10.66 3.18 11.83
C ALA A 403 -11.31 3.30 13.21
N THR A 404 -10.49 3.61 14.19
CA THR A 404 -10.89 3.75 15.59
C THR A 404 -10.82 5.22 16.03
N PRO A 405 -11.43 5.60 17.17
CA PRO A 405 -11.24 6.90 17.80
C PRO A 405 -9.77 7.26 18.05
N ILE A 406 -8.89 6.28 18.20
CA ILE A 406 -7.44 6.51 18.29
C ILE A 406 -6.93 7.06 16.96
N ASP A 407 -7.31 6.43 15.84
CA ASP A 407 -6.96 6.93 14.50
C ASP A 407 -7.48 8.34 14.27
N PHE A 408 -8.72 8.61 14.71
CA PHE A 408 -9.33 9.93 14.64
C PHE A 408 -8.54 10.97 15.44
N ALA A 409 -8.15 10.65 16.66
CA ALA A 409 -7.39 11.55 17.53
C ALA A 409 -6.06 11.96 16.91
N TYR A 410 -5.31 11.00 16.34
CA TYR A 410 -4.06 11.27 15.63
C TYR A 410 -4.25 11.97 14.27
N ALA A 411 -5.39 11.76 13.62
CA ALA A 411 -5.72 12.48 12.39
C ALA A 411 -5.96 13.96 12.66
N VAL A 412 -6.63 14.30 13.77
CA VAL A 412 -6.84 15.68 14.21
C VAL A 412 -5.52 16.34 14.59
N HIS A 413 -4.81 15.79 15.57
CA HIS A 413 -3.50 16.28 16.02
C HIS A 413 -2.75 15.23 16.84
N THR A 414 -1.42 15.13 16.66
CA THR A 414 -0.60 14.15 17.41
C THR A 414 -0.75 14.31 18.93
N GLN A 415 -0.77 15.55 19.46
CA GLN A 415 -0.94 15.80 20.90
C GLN A 415 -2.29 15.32 21.43
N ILE A 416 -3.35 15.37 20.61
CA ILE A 416 -4.68 14.85 21.00
C ILE A 416 -4.61 13.32 21.06
N GLY A 417 -3.94 12.70 20.08
CA GLY A 417 -3.70 11.26 20.08
C GLY A 417 -2.91 10.78 21.30
N ASP A 418 -1.81 11.47 21.61
CA ASP A 418 -0.94 11.12 22.74
C ASP A 418 -1.65 11.30 24.10
N ALA A 419 -2.57 12.26 24.21
CA ALA A 419 -3.29 12.59 25.43
C ALA A 419 -4.68 11.91 25.55
N ALA A 420 -5.09 11.08 24.59
CA ALA A 420 -6.42 10.47 24.58
C ALA A 420 -6.61 9.47 25.72
N VAL A 421 -7.72 9.61 26.47
CA VAL A 421 -8.12 8.70 27.56
C VAL A 421 -9.48 8.07 27.33
N GLY A 422 -10.33 8.66 26.47
CA GLY A 422 -11.67 8.20 26.18
C GLY A 422 -12.24 8.92 24.95
N CYS A 423 -13.42 8.54 24.52
CA CYS A 423 -14.14 9.20 23.45
C CYS A 423 -15.65 9.12 23.62
N GLU A 424 -16.35 10.07 23.00
CA GLU A 424 -17.78 10.04 22.77
C GLU A 424 -18.03 9.89 21.26
N ILE A 425 -18.90 8.97 20.86
CA ILE A 425 -19.36 8.78 19.49
C ILE A 425 -20.85 9.10 19.44
N ASN A 426 -21.24 10.09 18.65
CA ASN A 426 -22.63 10.55 18.55
C ASN A 426 -23.26 10.91 19.92
N GLY A 427 -22.45 11.47 20.83
CA GLY A 427 -22.87 11.85 22.18
C GLY A 427 -22.83 10.72 23.21
N ASN A 428 -22.51 9.50 22.85
CA ASN A 428 -22.41 8.38 23.77
C ASN A 428 -20.95 8.03 24.08
N GLU A 429 -20.65 7.79 25.36
CA GLU A 429 -19.32 7.29 25.75
C GLU A 429 -19.01 5.96 25.07
N SER A 430 -17.82 5.83 24.54
CA SER A 430 -17.39 4.69 23.74
C SER A 430 -15.92 4.36 24.00
N ALA A 431 -15.55 3.10 23.76
CA ALA A 431 -14.16 2.68 23.88
C ALA A 431 -13.30 3.27 22.74
N LEU A 432 -12.05 3.64 23.05
CA LEU A 432 -11.09 4.14 22.06
C LEU A 432 -10.79 3.15 20.92
N GLN A 433 -11.15 1.88 21.08
CA GLN A 433 -10.97 0.80 20.09
C GLN A 433 -12.23 0.50 19.28
N SER A 434 -13.33 1.22 19.51
CA SER A 434 -14.57 1.07 18.76
C SER A 434 -14.35 1.37 17.28
N ILE A 435 -15.12 0.72 16.40
CA ILE A 435 -15.03 0.96 14.96
C ILE A 435 -15.90 2.17 14.60
N LEU A 436 -15.28 3.16 13.97
CA LEU A 436 -15.98 4.34 13.46
C LEU A 436 -16.69 4.05 12.14
N ARG A 437 -17.86 4.63 11.97
CA ARG A 437 -18.70 4.56 10.78
C ARG A 437 -18.74 5.89 10.06
N ASN A 438 -19.11 5.86 8.81
CA ASN A 438 -19.31 7.08 8.03
C ASN A 438 -20.46 7.90 8.63
N GLY A 439 -20.19 9.19 8.89
CA GLY A 439 -21.16 10.11 9.49
C GLY A 439 -21.03 10.26 11.02
N ASP A 440 -20.20 9.47 11.70
CA ASP A 440 -20.04 9.57 13.15
C ASP A 440 -19.45 10.91 13.58
N VAL A 441 -20.03 11.52 14.60
CA VAL A 441 -19.48 12.69 15.30
C VAL A 441 -18.64 12.20 16.47
N VAL A 442 -17.35 12.48 16.45
CA VAL A 442 -16.38 11.94 17.41
C VAL A 442 -15.75 13.04 18.24
N LYS A 443 -15.87 12.94 19.55
CA LYS A 443 -15.22 13.81 20.53
C LYS A 443 -14.20 13.00 21.32
N ILE A 444 -12.94 13.44 21.31
CA ILE A 444 -11.86 12.80 22.06
C ILE A 444 -11.72 13.45 23.43
N ILE A 445 -11.70 12.65 24.47
CA ILE A 445 -11.45 13.07 25.85
C ILE A 445 -9.96 12.93 26.10
N THR A 446 -9.31 14.02 26.52
CA THR A 446 -7.86 14.08 26.70
C THR A 446 -7.47 14.34 28.15
N SER A 447 -6.31 13.87 28.58
CA SER A 447 -5.71 14.16 29.90
C SER A 447 -4.22 14.48 29.74
N LYS A 448 -3.75 15.54 30.41
CA LYS A 448 -2.33 15.94 30.41
C LYS A 448 -1.39 14.88 30.99
N LYS A 449 -1.90 13.95 31.80
CA LYS A 449 -1.13 12.85 32.41
C LYS A 449 -1.17 11.56 31.60
N ALA A 450 -1.93 11.52 30.50
CA ALA A 450 -2.08 10.34 29.67
C ALA A 450 -0.83 10.13 28.80
N SER A 451 -0.65 8.89 28.38
CA SER A 451 0.36 8.49 27.40
C SER A 451 -0.21 7.39 26.50
N PRO A 452 0.14 7.33 25.23
CA PRO A 452 -0.37 6.33 24.32
C PRO A 452 0.04 4.92 24.77
N SER A 453 -0.87 3.96 24.64
CA SER A 453 -0.59 2.55 24.92
C SER A 453 0.00 1.86 23.71
N LEU A 454 1.06 1.04 23.87
CA LEU A 454 1.57 0.18 22.81
C LEU A 454 0.52 -0.81 22.29
N HIS A 455 -0.42 -1.21 23.15
CA HIS A 455 -1.54 -2.08 22.76
C HIS A 455 -2.44 -1.45 21.68
N TRP A 456 -2.47 -0.13 21.55
CA TRP A 456 -3.22 0.55 20.50
C TRP A 456 -2.74 0.20 19.09
N LEU A 457 -1.49 -0.24 18.94
CA LEU A 457 -0.96 -0.69 17.64
C LEU A 457 -1.75 -1.86 17.02
N THR A 458 -2.43 -2.66 17.85
CA THR A 458 -3.24 -3.79 17.36
C THR A 458 -4.59 -3.35 16.79
N SER A 459 -5.17 -2.27 17.30
CA SER A 459 -6.48 -1.75 16.91
C SER A 459 -6.43 -0.63 15.87
N THR A 460 -5.35 0.17 15.86
CA THR A 460 -5.20 1.29 14.91
C THR A 460 -5.04 0.81 13.46
N LYS A 461 -5.63 1.58 12.54
CA LYS A 461 -5.65 1.31 11.09
C LYS A 461 -4.82 2.31 10.27
N THR A 462 -4.55 3.51 10.82
CA THR A 462 -3.78 4.53 10.09
C THR A 462 -2.28 4.37 10.31
N GLY A 463 -1.50 4.55 9.25
CA GLY A 463 -0.04 4.64 9.35
C GLY A 463 0.43 5.78 10.23
N LYS A 464 -0.26 6.93 10.16
CA LYS A 464 0.02 8.13 10.99
C LYS A 464 -0.07 7.84 12.49
N ALA A 465 -1.16 7.20 12.94
CA ALA A 465 -1.33 6.83 14.35
C ALA A 465 -0.26 5.83 14.81
N ARG A 466 -0.03 4.77 14.04
CA ARG A 466 0.99 3.76 14.36
C ARG A 466 2.39 4.34 14.45
N ALA A 467 2.77 5.18 13.48
CA ALA A 467 4.06 5.87 13.48
C ALA A 467 4.21 6.81 14.69
N ALA A 468 3.17 7.58 15.02
CA ALA A 468 3.19 8.48 16.18
C ALA A 468 3.33 7.73 17.50
N ILE A 469 2.56 6.63 17.69
CA ILE A 469 2.63 5.78 18.90
C ILE A 469 4.04 5.18 19.05
N ARG A 470 4.62 4.62 18.00
CA ARG A 470 5.98 4.04 18.07
C ARG A 470 7.03 5.10 18.36
N ARG A 471 6.98 6.26 17.70
CA ARG A 471 7.91 7.38 17.94
C ARG A 471 7.84 7.87 19.38
N TYR A 472 6.63 8.01 19.94
CA TYR A 472 6.46 8.40 21.33
C TYR A 472 7.22 7.45 22.28
N TRP A 473 7.15 6.15 22.03
CA TRP A 473 7.82 5.15 22.85
C TRP A 473 9.32 5.06 22.57
N GLN A 474 9.78 5.17 21.32
CA GLN A 474 11.21 5.23 20.97
C GLN A 474 11.90 6.44 21.61
N TYR A 475 11.26 7.62 21.56
CA TYR A 475 11.80 8.82 22.20
C TYR A 475 11.92 8.63 23.72
N ARG A 476 10.98 7.96 24.34
CA ARG A 476 10.98 7.68 25.78
C ARG A 476 11.95 6.56 26.18
N GLU A 477 12.20 5.59 25.31
CA GLU A 477 13.24 4.57 25.48
C GLU A 477 14.65 5.16 25.35
N ASN A 478 14.87 6.07 24.40
CA ASN A 478 16.15 6.75 24.20
C ASN A 478 16.44 7.81 25.29
N SER A 479 15.40 8.35 25.92
CA SER A 479 15.53 9.35 27.00
C SER A 479 15.68 8.74 28.40
N LYS A 480 15.61 7.42 28.57
CA LYS A 480 15.89 6.72 29.83
C LYS A 480 16.91 5.60 29.63
N PRO A 481 18.09 5.67 30.25
CA PRO A 481 19.03 4.56 30.29
C PRO A 481 18.58 3.55 31.36
N ILE A 482 17.49 2.84 31.13
CA ILE A 482 17.12 1.67 31.93
C ILE A 482 16.81 0.55 30.96
N LYS A 483 17.77 -0.39 30.80
CA LYS A 483 17.49 -1.72 30.27
C LYS A 483 16.40 -2.34 31.13
N GLU A 484 15.16 -2.36 30.67
CA GLU A 484 14.15 -3.25 31.24
C GLU A 484 14.69 -4.69 31.13
N LYS A 485 15.10 -5.23 32.27
CA LYS A 485 15.51 -6.61 32.36
C LYS A 485 14.27 -7.48 32.19
N ARG A 486 14.04 -8.00 30.97
CA ARG A 486 13.04 -9.06 30.77
C ARG A 486 13.59 -10.36 31.34
N TYR A 487 12.86 -10.94 32.29
CA TYR A 487 13.21 -12.20 32.90
C TYR A 487 12.26 -13.28 32.33
N ASN A 488 12.83 -14.26 31.63
CA ASN A 488 12.08 -15.44 31.22
C ASN A 488 12.17 -16.48 32.33
N THR A 489 11.01 -16.97 32.77
CA THR A 489 10.92 -18.01 33.78
C THR A 489 9.86 -19.03 33.41
N THR A 490 10.02 -20.24 33.87
CA THR A 490 9.02 -21.29 33.70
C THR A 490 8.38 -21.59 35.04
N LEU A 491 7.06 -21.48 35.12
CA LEU A 491 6.23 -21.85 36.25
C LEU A 491 5.58 -23.21 35.97
N TRP A 492 5.92 -24.21 36.75
CA TRP A 492 5.22 -25.49 36.78
C TRP A 492 4.13 -25.42 37.84
N ILE A 493 2.91 -25.79 37.53
CA ILE A 493 1.81 -25.80 38.45
C ILE A 493 0.95 -27.06 38.29
N SER A 494 0.57 -27.67 39.42
CA SER A 494 -0.29 -28.86 39.46
C SER A 494 -1.70 -28.43 39.83
N LEU A 495 -2.67 -28.58 38.92
CA LEU A 495 -4.06 -28.20 39.11
C LEU A 495 -4.95 -29.45 39.22
N PRO A 496 -6.07 -29.39 40.00
CA PRO A 496 -7.12 -30.40 39.93
C PRO A 496 -7.68 -30.47 38.49
N ASP A 497 -8.07 -31.63 38.03
CA ASP A 497 -8.73 -31.82 36.73
C ASP A 497 -10.21 -31.48 36.83
N GLU A 498 -10.49 -30.21 37.01
CA GLU A 498 -11.82 -29.63 37.16
C GLU A 498 -12.03 -28.47 36.18
N PRO A 499 -13.23 -28.32 35.59
CA PRO A 499 -13.56 -27.16 34.74
C PRO A 499 -13.29 -25.82 35.44
N GLY A 500 -12.66 -24.87 34.70
CA GLY A 500 -12.39 -23.51 35.20
C GLY A 500 -11.06 -23.34 35.93
N LYS A 501 -10.44 -24.35 36.49
CA LYS A 501 -9.19 -24.21 37.30
C LYS A 501 -8.00 -23.65 36.50
N MET A 502 -7.91 -23.97 35.23
CA MET A 502 -6.93 -23.38 34.31
C MET A 502 -7.21 -21.89 34.09
N GLY A 503 -8.49 -21.52 33.93
CA GLY A 503 -8.93 -20.14 33.79
C GLY A 503 -8.56 -19.29 35.01
N ASP A 504 -8.79 -19.80 36.20
CA ASP A 504 -8.46 -19.12 37.48
C ASP A 504 -6.97 -18.75 37.54
N VAL A 505 -6.08 -19.67 37.13
CA VAL A 505 -4.62 -19.44 37.15
C VAL A 505 -4.19 -18.48 36.05
N THR A 506 -4.74 -18.58 34.84
CA THR A 506 -4.40 -17.67 33.75
C THR A 506 -4.88 -16.24 34.03
N THR A 507 -6.06 -16.08 34.63
CA THR A 507 -6.59 -14.78 35.07
C THR A 507 -5.67 -14.18 36.14
N MET A 508 -5.26 -14.96 37.13
CA MET A 508 -4.35 -14.52 38.20
C MET A 508 -3.00 -14.06 37.67
N ILE A 509 -2.45 -14.78 36.67
CA ILE A 509 -1.20 -14.38 35.99
C ILE A 509 -1.38 -13.04 35.27
N GLY A 510 -2.52 -12.86 34.57
CA GLY A 510 -2.84 -11.62 33.85
C GLY A 510 -3.09 -10.42 34.77
N GLU A 511 -3.82 -10.60 35.89
CA GLU A 511 -4.08 -9.56 36.87
C GLU A 511 -2.80 -9.05 37.55
N ASN A 512 -1.80 -9.89 37.68
CA ASN A 512 -0.48 -9.52 38.17
C ASN A 512 0.47 -8.99 37.09
N PHE A 513 -0.03 -8.63 35.90
CA PHE A 513 0.74 -8.06 34.78
C PHE A 513 1.95 -8.92 34.36
N VAL A 514 1.83 -10.24 34.43
CA VAL A 514 2.81 -11.19 33.97
C VAL A 514 2.33 -11.79 32.64
N ASN A 515 3.19 -11.75 31.61
CA ASN A 515 2.82 -12.25 30.28
C ASN A 515 3.11 -13.76 30.16
N ILE A 516 2.14 -14.51 29.62
CA ILE A 516 2.29 -15.91 29.26
C ILE A 516 2.78 -15.99 27.81
N SER A 517 3.96 -16.59 27.58
CA SER A 517 4.48 -16.81 26.23
C SER A 517 4.05 -18.15 25.61
N SER A 518 3.93 -19.17 26.44
CA SER A 518 3.35 -20.47 26.04
C SER A 518 2.87 -21.25 27.26
N VAL A 519 1.92 -22.18 27.04
CA VAL A 519 1.43 -23.12 28.02
C VAL A 519 1.51 -24.52 27.42
N GLU A 520 2.05 -25.44 28.17
CA GLU A 520 2.17 -26.84 27.78
C GLU A 520 1.56 -27.70 28.88
N MET A 521 0.67 -28.64 28.52
CA MET A 521 0.23 -29.71 29.42
C MET A 521 1.31 -30.80 29.40
N VAL A 522 1.88 -31.08 30.57
CA VAL A 522 3.03 -31.99 30.65
C VAL A 522 2.59 -33.39 30.98
N GLU A 523 1.67 -33.54 31.95
CA GLU A 523 1.32 -34.84 32.48
C GLU A 523 -0.04 -34.78 33.18
N LYS A 524 -0.81 -35.88 33.12
CA LYS A 524 -2.05 -36.06 33.86
C LYS A 524 -1.91 -37.30 34.76
N LEU A 525 -1.94 -37.14 36.07
CA LEU A 525 -1.76 -38.18 37.07
C LEU A 525 -2.70 -37.97 38.28
N ASN A 526 -3.36 -39.03 38.72
CA ASN A 526 -4.15 -39.07 39.97
C ASN A 526 -5.18 -37.90 40.11
N GLY A 527 -5.94 -37.58 39.03
CA GLY A 527 -6.95 -36.52 39.05
C GLY A 527 -6.38 -35.11 39.10
N ARG A 528 -5.12 -34.94 38.77
CA ARG A 528 -4.44 -33.65 38.63
C ARG A 528 -3.72 -33.54 37.30
N ILE A 529 -3.66 -32.31 36.77
CA ILE A 529 -2.97 -31.98 35.52
C ILE A 529 -1.79 -31.06 35.87
N ASN A 530 -0.62 -31.40 35.36
CA ASN A 530 0.58 -30.59 35.49
C ASN A 530 0.77 -29.72 34.26
N PHE A 531 0.74 -28.40 34.46
CA PHE A 531 0.98 -27.42 33.41
C PHE A 531 2.33 -26.74 33.57
N LYS A 532 2.93 -26.41 32.44
CA LYS A 532 4.16 -25.63 32.34
C LYS A 532 3.86 -24.33 31.63
N PHE A 533 3.91 -23.23 32.38
CA PHE A 533 3.74 -21.88 31.87
C PHE A 533 5.10 -21.23 31.63
N ASN A 534 5.38 -20.81 30.40
CA ASN A 534 6.54 -19.97 30.12
C ASN A 534 6.12 -18.51 30.24
N LEU A 535 6.73 -17.80 31.18
CA LEU A 535 6.34 -16.45 31.60
C LEU A 535 7.43 -15.44 31.20
N ILE A 536 6.99 -14.26 30.75
CA ILE A 536 7.83 -13.08 30.55
C ILE A 536 7.50 -12.07 31.64
N ILE A 537 8.47 -11.80 32.50
CA ILE A 537 8.33 -10.91 33.65
C ILE A 537 9.01 -9.59 33.31
N HIS A 538 8.25 -8.49 33.39
CA HIS A 538 8.75 -7.14 33.22
C HIS A 538 9.10 -6.48 34.55
N ASP A 539 8.34 -6.77 35.60
CA ASP A 539 8.58 -6.30 36.97
C ASP A 539 8.60 -7.45 37.97
N LEU A 540 9.69 -7.55 38.73
CA LEU A 540 9.84 -8.57 39.77
C LEU A 540 8.85 -8.42 40.93
N LYS A 541 8.35 -7.17 41.21
CA LYS A 541 7.34 -6.93 42.24
C LYS A 541 6.04 -7.63 41.87
N ASN A 542 5.59 -7.49 40.63
CA ASN A 542 4.38 -8.12 40.12
C ASN A 542 4.49 -9.66 40.17
N PHE A 543 5.66 -10.19 39.78
CA PHE A 543 5.90 -11.62 39.88
C PHE A 543 5.93 -12.12 41.33
N THR A 544 6.51 -11.36 42.25
CA THR A 544 6.48 -11.70 43.68
C THR A 544 5.07 -11.73 44.22
N LYS A 545 4.23 -10.79 43.80
CA LYS A 545 2.80 -10.74 44.18
C LYS A 545 2.06 -11.98 43.67
N LEU A 546 2.24 -12.35 42.37
CA LEU A 546 1.68 -13.56 41.80
C LEU A 546 2.08 -14.81 42.60
N ILE A 547 3.36 -14.95 42.98
CA ILE A 547 3.83 -16.08 43.79
C ILE A 547 3.20 -16.11 45.16
N SER A 548 2.96 -14.95 45.78
CA SER A 548 2.26 -14.85 47.06
C SER A 548 0.81 -15.32 46.97
N GLU A 549 0.09 -14.92 45.92
CA GLU A 549 -1.30 -15.32 45.65
C GLU A 549 -1.42 -16.83 45.34
N LEU A 550 -0.48 -17.39 44.56
CA LEU A 550 -0.44 -18.85 44.32
C LEU A 550 -0.20 -19.65 45.61
N LYS A 551 0.63 -19.14 46.54
CA LYS A 551 0.84 -19.73 47.86
C LYS A 551 -0.38 -19.65 48.74
N GLN A 552 -1.06 -18.48 48.75
CA GLN A 552 -2.25 -18.23 49.56
C GLN A 552 -3.42 -19.14 49.18
N LYS A 553 -3.52 -19.47 47.85
CA LYS A 553 -4.52 -20.41 47.33
C LYS A 553 -4.05 -21.87 47.34
N GLU A 554 -2.95 -22.18 48.03
CA GLU A 554 -2.38 -23.52 48.23
C GLU A 554 -2.07 -24.31 46.95
N TYR A 555 -1.79 -23.63 45.85
CA TYR A 555 -1.39 -24.30 44.63
C TYR A 555 0.01 -24.94 44.77
N LYS A 556 0.16 -26.19 44.31
CA LYS A 556 1.47 -26.82 44.21
C LYS A 556 2.17 -26.34 42.96
N PHE A 557 3.29 -25.61 43.09
CA PHE A 557 4.04 -25.07 41.95
C PHE A 557 5.56 -25.14 42.16
N LYS A 558 6.32 -25.05 41.04
CA LYS A 558 7.77 -24.98 40.98
C LYS A 558 8.22 -23.95 39.98
N ILE A 559 9.20 -23.12 40.30
CA ILE A 559 9.77 -22.11 39.42
C ILE A 559 11.10 -22.55 38.88
N ILE A 560 11.27 -22.51 37.54
CA ILE A 560 12.53 -22.83 36.87
C ILE A 560 13.06 -21.55 36.22
N ARG A 561 14.19 -21.06 36.71
CA ARG A 561 14.86 -19.89 36.13
C ARG A 561 15.70 -20.31 34.92
N HIS A 562 15.45 -19.76 33.75
CA HIS A 562 16.31 -19.92 32.59
C HIS A 562 17.54 -19.01 32.71
N LYS A 563 18.69 -19.59 33.01
CA LYS A 563 19.97 -18.86 32.89
C LYS A 563 20.24 -18.60 31.42
N ASN A 564 20.52 -17.36 31.05
CA ASN A 564 20.82 -16.95 29.67
C ASN A 564 21.88 -17.89 29.05
N LYS A 565 21.56 -18.50 27.90
CA LYS A 565 22.41 -19.45 27.17
C LYS A 565 23.81 -18.93 26.83
N LYS A 566 24.03 -17.61 26.81
CA LYS A 566 25.36 -17.00 26.55
C LYS A 566 26.40 -17.36 27.62
N TYR A 567 25.99 -17.53 28.89
CA TYR A 567 26.94 -17.94 29.95
C TYR A 567 27.18 -19.47 30.00
N ALA A 568 26.27 -20.27 29.51
CA ALA A 568 26.42 -21.74 29.50
C ALA A 568 27.44 -22.19 28.43
N PHE A 569 27.53 -21.51 27.30
CA PHE A 569 28.50 -21.79 26.24
C PHE A 569 29.93 -21.55 26.71
N PHE A 570 30.19 -20.43 27.40
CA PHE A 570 31.52 -20.13 27.96
C PHE A 570 31.92 -21.13 29.07
N LYS A 571 30.96 -21.56 29.89
CA LYS A 571 31.25 -22.58 30.96
C LYS A 571 31.53 -23.95 30.39
N LYS A 572 30.91 -24.35 29.28
CA LYS A 572 31.16 -25.60 28.56
C LYS A 572 32.49 -25.56 27.81
N LEU A 573 32.88 -24.42 27.25
CA LEU A 573 34.17 -24.20 26.61
C LEU A 573 35.31 -24.31 27.65
N PHE A 574 35.14 -23.69 28.83
CA PHE A 574 36.14 -23.73 29.91
C PHE A 574 36.22 -25.08 30.61
N SER A 575 35.16 -25.89 30.66
CA SER A 575 35.20 -27.23 31.24
C SER A 575 35.86 -28.26 30.31
N SER A 576 35.78 -28.08 29.01
CA SER A 576 36.46 -28.92 28.01
C SER A 576 37.97 -28.65 27.98
N PHE A 577 38.40 -27.41 28.30
CA PHE A 577 39.83 -27.05 28.40
C PHE A 577 40.50 -27.53 29.70
N LYS A 578 39.71 -27.95 30.68
CA LYS A 578 40.25 -28.41 31.98
C LYS A 578 40.79 -29.84 31.97
N LYS A 579 40.54 -30.58 30.89
CA LYS A 579 40.91 -32.01 30.82
C LYS A 579 42.22 -32.33 30.08
N ASN A 580 42.79 -31.43 29.31
CA ASN A 580 44.06 -31.66 28.64
C ASN A 580 44.96 -30.44 28.68
N TYR A 581 46.16 -30.59 29.21
CA TYR A 581 47.34 -29.71 29.21
C TYR A 581 47.52 -28.68 30.34
N CYS A 582 48.50 -29.04 31.17
CA CYS A 582 48.90 -28.28 32.37
C CYS A 582 50.06 -27.27 32.18
N PHE A 583 50.56 -26.97 30.98
CA PHE A 583 51.79 -26.14 30.88
C PHE A 583 51.76 -24.94 29.87
N VAL A 584 50.72 -24.73 29.09
CA VAL A 584 50.63 -23.55 28.16
C VAL A 584 49.66 -22.51 28.70
N ARG A 585 49.37 -22.50 29.96
CA ARG A 585 48.18 -21.91 30.58
C ARG A 585 48.32 -20.44 31.01
N TRP A 586 49.52 -19.88 31.07
CA TRP A 586 49.71 -18.52 31.58
C TRP A 586 49.88 -17.44 30.49
N THR A 587 50.47 -17.74 29.37
CA THR A 587 50.71 -16.78 28.29
C THR A 587 49.50 -16.54 27.42
N LEU A 588 48.66 -17.53 27.15
CA LEU A 588 47.45 -17.35 26.33
C LEU A 588 46.32 -16.63 27.09
N CYS A 589 46.19 -16.83 28.41
CA CYS A 589 45.20 -16.10 29.22
C CYS A 589 45.52 -14.61 29.37
N PHE A 590 46.80 -14.26 29.39
CA PHE A 590 47.22 -12.84 29.50
C PHE A 590 47.02 -12.08 28.18
N VAL A 591 47.27 -12.71 27.05
CA VAL A 591 47.06 -12.09 25.72
C VAL A 591 45.56 -11.95 25.40
N ILE A 592 44.73 -12.92 25.79
CA ILE A 592 43.26 -12.82 25.58
C ILE A 592 42.64 -11.77 26.52
N TRP A 593 43.14 -11.64 27.74
CA TRP A 593 42.66 -10.65 28.70
C TRP A 593 43.07 -9.23 28.30
N THR A 594 44.27 -9.00 27.79
CA THR A 594 44.75 -7.70 27.30
C THR A 594 44.09 -7.30 26.00
N THR A 595 43.81 -8.20 25.06
CA THR A 595 43.07 -7.90 23.83
C THR A 595 41.59 -7.62 24.10
N PHE A 596 40.98 -8.26 25.09
CA PHE A 596 39.58 -8.01 25.45
C PHE A 596 39.39 -6.71 26.20
N THR A 597 40.32 -6.31 27.07
CA THR A 597 40.33 -4.97 27.70
C THR A 597 40.61 -3.86 26.70
N PHE A 598 41.48 -4.09 25.71
CA PHE A 598 41.76 -3.14 24.64
C PHE A 598 40.55 -2.93 23.70
N LEU A 599 39.85 -3.99 23.31
CA LEU A 599 38.62 -3.91 22.52
C LEU A 599 37.43 -3.27 23.26
N CYS A 600 37.34 -3.45 24.58
CA CYS A 600 36.34 -2.77 25.39
C CYS A 600 36.64 -1.28 25.59
N THR A 601 37.92 -0.90 25.64
CA THR A 601 38.33 0.52 25.77
C THR A 601 38.21 1.27 24.44
N VAL A 602 38.54 0.63 23.31
CA VAL A 602 38.36 1.21 21.97
C VAL A 602 36.88 1.41 21.65
N ARG A 603 36.00 0.49 22.08
CA ARG A 603 34.55 0.61 21.90
C ARG A 603 33.88 1.68 22.80
N LYS A 604 34.59 2.14 23.85
CA LYS A 604 34.16 3.30 24.67
C LYS A 604 34.61 4.64 24.09
N ILE A 605 35.69 4.65 23.31
CA ILE A 605 36.23 5.89 22.71
C ILE A 605 35.51 6.23 21.39
N THR A 606 35.02 5.25 20.62
CA THR A 606 34.24 5.47 19.39
C THR A 606 32.74 5.77 19.65
N LYS A 607 32.32 5.92 20.91
CA LYS A 607 30.99 6.43 21.29
C LYS A 607 31.00 7.84 21.87
N LEU A 608 32.14 8.52 21.81
CA LEU A 608 32.36 9.91 22.32
C LEU A 608 32.99 10.82 21.27
N SER A 609 32.94 10.43 19.99
CA SER A 609 33.23 11.34 18.85
C SER A 609 32.07 11.34 17.87
#